data_783949b2058a6f31814cf1751ca0e10e
#
_entry.id   783949b2058a6f31814cf1751ca0e10e
#
_cell.length_a   1.000
_cell.length_b   1.000
_cell.length_c   1.000
_cell.angle_alpha   90.00
_cell.angle_beta   90.00
_cell.angle_gamma   90.00
#
_symmetry.space_group_name_H-M   'P 1'
#
loop_
_entity.id
_entity.type
_entity.pdbx_description
1 polymer ?
#
loop_
_entity_poly.entity_id
_entity_poly.type
_entity_poly.pdbx_seq_one_letter_code
_entity_poly.pdbx_strand_id
1 'polypeptide(L)'
;MNQTSDSNRQDIVVVGAGIAGLVAAVTAAEAGSRVVLIDAHEPGGRARTTTREGFAYNTGPHALYLAGHLQPFLAARAMDPLGGMPPTGSLNLLRDGRLWQLSLGAMGISRTKLLSPRSRARILGLLARMPHMKTERFVGTTWQEWLGNEPDDVAGILRMFVRTATYGNAEARFDAGAALDQLKLALRGVRYVDHGWQTIVDSLLARFVSLGGTVRSGCTVLAIGADSDVAVETSDVGMVAGAAVIAGLSPDAFERITGTTIAGRGEQGSPLHAASLDLALSRAHSGIVFGIDEPLYLSPHAPVAKLAPDGHGLVSLLRYAPDGEPPEAGDVQSVRGRLRALATMAGIVDADILHERYQHRLVVANSFPAARAGGLRGRPAVDALGIAGVFVAGDWVGPEFQLADAASASGESAARRAIAHVANTAHVGV
;
A
#
# COMPACT_ATOMS: atom_id res chain seq x y z
N MET A 1 2.40 -14.24 44.00
CA MET A 1 1.16 -13.52 43.73
C MET A 1 1.48 -12.03 43.71
N ASN A 2 1.87 -11.50 42.56
CA ASN A 2 1.99 -10.06 42.37
C ASN A 2 0.68 -9.58 41.76
N GLN A 3 -0.12 -8.89 42.58
CA GLN A 3 -1.22 -8.06 42.08
C GLN A 3 -0.60 -6.90 41.31
N THR A 4 -0.42 -7.07 40.01
CA THR A 4 -0.30 -5.92 39.09
C THR A 4 -1.61 -5.16 39.21
N SER A 5 -1.54 -3.95 39.78
CA SER A 5 -2.70 -3.10 40.03
C SER A 5 -3.55 -2.98 38.76
N ASP A 6 -4.84 -3.21 38.89
CA ASP A 6 -5.90 -3.20 37.84
C ASP A 6 -5.93 -1.85 37.05
N SER A 7 -5.29 -0.81 37.59
CA SER A 7 -5.18 0.53 36.99
C SER A 7 -4.29 0.61 35.76
N ASN A 8 -3.47 -0.41 35.44
CA ASN A 8 -2.49 -0.37 34.34
C ASN A 8 -2.82 -1.32 33.19
N ARG A 9 -3.90 -2.12 33.31
CA ARG A 9 -4.34 -3.06 32.26
C ARG A 9 -5.05 -2.30 31.16
N GLN A 10 -4.62 -2.53 29.91
CA GLN A 10 -5.29 -2.01 28.72
C GLN A 10 -6.40 -2.95 28.29
N ASP A 11 -7.42 -2.43 27.60
CA ASP A 11 -8.40 -3.30 26.97
C ASP A 11 -7.79 -3.88 25.69
N ILE A 12 -7.13 -3.04 24.90
CA ILE A 12 -6.49 -3.44 23.64
C ILE A 12 -5.08 -2.87 23.52
N VAL A 13 -4.11 -3.72 23.18
CA VAL A 13 -2.75 -3.33 22.83
C VAL A 13 -2.62 -3.41 21.30
N VAL A 14 -2.24 -2.33 20.64
CA VAL A 14 -1.96 -2.30 19.20
C VAL A 14 -0.46 -2.24 18.99
N VAL A 15 0.11 -3.17 18.23
CA VAL A 15 1.53 -3.25 17.90
C VAL A 15 1.75 -2.87 16.44
N GLY A 16 2.55 -1.82 16.21
CA GLY A 16 2.82 -1.25 14.89
C GLY A 16 1.91 -0.05 14.57
N ALA A 17 2.52 1.12 14.40
CA ALA A 17 1.85 2.40 14.11
C ALA A 17 1.87 2.76 12.61
N GLY A 18 1.80 1.76 11.71
CA GLY A 18 1.47 1.94 10.30
C GLY A 18 -0.04 2.18 10.10
N ILE A 19 -0.48 2.35 8.85
CA ILE A 19 -1.90 2.59 8.52
C ILE A 19 -2.83 1.56 9.18
N ALA A 20 -2.50 0.26 9.14
CA ALA A 20 -3.33 -0.79 9.73
C ALA A 20 -3.52 -0.60 11.25
N GLY A 21 -2.41 -0.41 11.97
CA GLY A 21 -2.46 -0.23 13.42
C GLY A 21 -3.11 1.09 13.83
N LEU A 22 -2.86 2.19 13.12
CA LEU A 22 -3.50 3.48 13.39
C LEU A 22 -5.02 3.43 13.17
N VAL A 23 -5.48 2.81 12.08
CA VAL A 23 -6.91 2.60 11.83
C VAL A 23 -7.52 1.71 12.91
N ALA A 24 -6.83 0.64 13.32
CA ALA A 24 -7.29 -0.22 14.41
C ALA A 24 -7.37 0.53 15.74
N ALA A 25 -6.35 1.32 16.09
CA ALA A 25 -6.31 2.10 17.32
C ALA A 25 -7.43 3.15 17.38
N VAL A 26 -7.65 3.88 16.29
CA VAL A 26 -8.75 4.86 16.19
C VAL A 26 -10.10 4.15 16.34
N THR A 27 -10.32 3.04 15.63
CA THR A 27 -11.58 2.30 15.68
C THR A 27 -11.88 1.76 17.08
N ALA A 28 -10.87 1.22 17.78
CA ALA A 28 -11.03 0.69 19.12
C ALA A 28 -11.27 1.81 20.16
N ALA A 29 -10.55 2.93 20.05
CA ALA A 29 -10.73 4.08 20.93
C ALA A 29 -12.09 4.77 20.72
N GLU A 30 -12.60 4.85 19.49
CA GLU A 30 -13.96 5.35 19.19
C GLU A 30 -15.06 4.48 19.80
N ALA A 31 -14.80 3.19 20.01
CA ALA A 31 -15.71 2.29 20.72
C ALA A 31 -15.58 2.36 22.26
N GLY A 32 -14.73 3.25 22.79
CA GLY A 32 -14.53 3.48 24.23
C GLY A 32 -13.53 2.53 24.89
N SER A 33 -12.77 1.74 24.12
CA SER A 33 -11.70 0.88 24.67
C SER A 33 -10.50 1.69 25.14
N ARG A 34 -9.85 1.29 26.24
CA ARG A 34 -8.54 1.80 26.66
C ARG A 34 -7.47 1.18 25.78
N VAL A 35 -6.84 1.98 24.92
CA VAL A 35 -5.92 1.49 23.89
C VAL A 35 -4.53 2.08 24.08
N VAL A 36 -3.49 1.23 24.02
CA VAL A 36 -2.10 1.64 23.83
C VAL A 36 -1.61 1.19 22.46
N LEU A 37 -0.98 2.11 21.73
CA LEU A 37 -0.33 1.89 20.44
C LEU A 37 1.19 1.91 20.65
N ILE A 38 1.86 0.82 20.28
CA ILE A 38 3.31 0.63 20.46
C ILE A 38 4.00 0.46 19.11
N ASP A 39 5.07 1.21 18.87
CA ASP A 39 5.91 1.05 17.67
C ASP A 39 7.39 1.21 18.02
N ALA A 40 8.26 0.42 17.39
CA ALA A 40 9.71 0.52 17.54
C ALA A 40 10.28 1.83 16.95
N HIS A 41 9.52 2.52 16.13
CA HIS A 41 9.91 3.73 15.40
C HIS A 41 8.85 4.81 15.59
N GLU A 42 9.11 5.98 15.01
CA GLU A 42 8.08 7.01 14.85
C GLU A 42 6.91 6.49 13.99
N PRO A 43 5.65 6.87 14.31
CA PRO A 43 4.47 6.43 13.60
C PRO A 43 4.51 6.70 12.10
N GLY A 44 3.88 5.79 11.34
CA GLY A 44 3.67 5.92 9.90
C GLY A 44 4.11 4.70 9.08
N GLY A 45 5.16 3.98 9.49
CA GLY A 45 5.65 2.84 8.73
C GLY A 45 5.96 3.21 7.27
N ARG A 46 5.38 2.50 6.29
CA ARG A 46 5.54 2.81 4.86
C ARG A 46 4.83 4.10 4.41
N ALA A 47 3.89 4.62 5.19
CA ALA A 47 3.22 5.89 4.92
C ALA A 47 4.01 7.13 5.40
N ARG A 48 5.23 6.94 5.90
CA ARG A 48 6.09 8.04 6.34
C ARG A 48 6.49 8.93 5.18
N THR A 49 6.53 10.23 5.46
CA THR A 49 7.09 11.26 4.58
C THR A 49 8.27 11.91 5.28
N THR A 50 9.37 12.11 4.58
CA THR A 50 10.54 12.84 5.08
C THR A 50 10.70 14.14 4.33
N THR A 51 11.04 15.22 5.03
CA THR A 51 11.23 16.53 4.40
C THR A 51 12.71 16.88 4.33
N ARG A 52 13.13 17.36 3.15
CA ARG A 52 14.46 17.92 2.92
C ARG A 52 14.36 19.17 2.06
N GLU A 53 14.85 20.31 2.57
CA GLU A 53 14.90 21.59 1.84
C GLU A 53 13.55 21.99 1.21
N GLY A 54 12.44 21.75 1.94
CA GLY A 54 11.09 22.07 1.48
C GLY A 54 10.43 21.01 0.58
N PHE A 55 11.15 19.97 0.19
CA PHE A 55 10.58 18.82 -0.55
C PHE A 55 10.12 17.73 0.39
N ALA A 56 8.91 17.23 0.18
CA ALA A 56 8.29 16.16 0.97
C ALA A 56 8.32 14.82 0.21
N TYR A 57 9.16 13.91 0.66
CA TYR A 57 9.40 12.61 0.04
C TYR A 57 8.62 11.52 0.77
N ASN A 58 7.65 10.93 0.11
CA ASN A 58 7.02 9.68 0.57
C ASN A 58 8.00 8.51 0.44
N THR A 59 7.73 7.39 1.10
CA THR A 59 8.51 6.16 0.92
C THR A 59 8.15 5.48 -0.41
N GLY A 60 8.71 6.01 -1.51
CA GLY A 60 8.31 5.72 -2.89
C GLY A 60 7.03 6.48 -3.32
N PRO A 61 6.59 6.33 -4.57
CA PRO A 61 5.38 7.00 -5.05
C PRO A 61 4.13 6.46 -4.36
N HIS A 62 3.30 7.36 -3.85
CA HIS A 62 2.07 7.04 -3.16
C HIS A 62 0.88 7.71 -3.83
N ALA A 63 -0.21 6.96 -3.98
CA ALA A 63 -1.48 7.46 -4.47
C ALA A 63 -2.62 6.93 -3.60
N LEU A 64 -3.47 7.82 -3.10
CA LEU A 64 -4.65 7.47 -2.32
C LEU A 64 -5.80 7.16 -3.28
N TYR A 65 -6.31 5.92 -3.26
CA TYR A 65 -7.44 5.51 -4.08
C TYR A 65 -8.74 6.09 -3.54
N LEU A 66 -9.44 6.90 -4.35
CA LEU A 66 -10.62 7.65 -3.90
C LEU A 66 -11.83 6.75 -3.59
N ALA A 67 -11.88 5.57 -4.18
CA ALA A 67 -12.96 4.60 -3.97
C ALA A 67 -12.50 3.35 -3.20
N GLY A 68 -11.30 3.39 -2.59
CA GLY A 68 -10.80 2.35 -1.70
C GLY A 68 -11.43 2.42 -0.31
N HIS A 69 -10.85 1.71 0.64
CA HIS A 69 -11.33 1.72 2.03
C HIS A 69 -10.80 2.91 2.83
N LEU A 70 -9.53 3.27 2.66
CA LEU A 70 -8.87 4.29 3.47
C LEU A 70 -9.51 5.68 3.29
N GLN A 71 -9.77 6.11 2.06
CA GLN A 71 -10.35 7.41 1.79
C GLN A 71 -11.74 7.61 2.44
N PRO A 72 -12.75 6.71 2.26
CA PRO A 72 -14.02 6.79 2.97
C PRO A 72 -13.88 6.72 4.50
N PHE A 73 -12.96 5.93 5.02
CA PHE A 73 -12.67 5.85 6.46
C PHE A 73 -12.24 7.22 7.02
N LEU A 74 -11.33 7.91 6.32
CA LEU A 74 -10.86 9.24 6.69
C LEU A 74 -11.96 10.30 6.55
N ALA A 75 -12.67 10.29 5.42
CA ALA A 75 -13.74 11.26 5.13
C ALA A 75 -14.88 11.19 6.15
N ALA A 76 -15.29 9.99 6.58
CA ALA A 76 -16.32 9.79 7.60
C ALA A 76 -15.95 10.40 8.96
N ARG A 77 -14.68 10.71 9.19
CA ARG A 77 -14.12 11.28 10.42
C ARG A 77 -13.64 12.72 10.26
N ALA A 78 -13.98 13.37 9.14
CA ALA A 78 -13.50 14.70 8.76
C ALA A 78 -11.95 14.83 8.74
N MET A 79 -11.28 13.74 8.36
CA MET A 79 -9.83 13.66 8.18
C MET A 79 -9.44 13.54 6.69
N ASP A 80 -10.28 14.05 5.78
CA ASP A 80 -10.05 13.97 4.33
C ASP A 80 -8.79 14.77 3.93
N PRO A 81 -7.72 14.13 3.43
CA PRO A 81 -6.50 14.84 3.11
C PRO A 81 -6.68 15.71 1.87
N LEU A 82 -6.09 16.90 1.88
CA LEU A 82 -5.99 17.74 0.70
C LEU A 82 -5.00 17.16 -0.31
N GLY A 83 -5.12 17.60 -1.57
CA GLY A 83 -4.21 17.17 -2.63
C GLY A 83 -4.81 17.28 -4.01
N GLY A 84 -4.06 16.81 -5.01
CA GLY A 84 -4.42 16.88 -6.42
C GLY A 84 -4.56 15.51 -7.07
N MET A 85 -5.33 15.45 -8.16
CA MET A 85 -5.39 14.26 -9.01
C MET A 85 -4.34 14.37 -10.13
N PRO A 86 -3.61 13.29 -10.44
CA PRO A 86 -2.68 13.31 -11.57
C PRO A 86 -3.42 13.65 -12.87
N PRO A 87 -2.81 14.39 -13.80
CA PRO A 87 -3.43 14.73 -15.06
C PRO A 87 -3.72 13.48 -15.87
N THR A 88 -4.97 13.34 -16.35
CA THR A 88 -5.43 12.17 -17.12
C THR A 88 -5.64 12.46 -18.60
N GLY A 89 -5.25 13.65 -19.10
CA GLY A 89 -5.50 14.04 -20.48
C GLY A 89 -4.64 13.29 -21.51
N SER A 90 -3.37 13.07 -21.19
CA SER A 90 -2.45 12.29 -22.03
C SER A 90 -1.36 11.63 -21.19
N LEU A 91 -0.88 10.48 -21.67
CA LEU A 91 0.21 9.69 -21.09
C LEU A 91 1.33 9.56 -22.12
N ASN A 92 2.57 9.47 -21.65
CA ASN A 92 3.67 8.99 -22.46
C ASN A 92 3.90 7.49 -22.18
N LEU A 93 3.96 6.71 -23.22
CA LEU A 93 4.15 5.27 -23.16
C LEU A 93 5.54 4.94 -23.69
N LEU A 94 6.38 4.32 -22.89
CA LEU A 94 7.67 3.82 -23.32
C LEU A 94 7.50 2.44 -23.97
N ARG A 95 7.85 2.36 -25.26
CA ARG A 95 7.84 1.11 -26.02
C ARG A 95 8.98 1.11 -27.04
N ASP A 96 9.70 0.01 -27.13
CA ASP A 96 10.85 -0.18 -28.03
C ASP A 96 11.88 0.97 -27.90
N GLY A 97 12.15 1.42 -26.66
CA GLY A 97 13.08 2.51 -26.36
C GLY A 97 12.62 3.90 -26.81
N ARG A 98 11.34 4.10 -27.16
CA ARG A 98 10.76 5.36 -27.62
C ARG A 98 9.54 5.77 -26.80
N LEU A 99 9.32 7.07 -26.65
CA LEU A 99 8.12 7.62 -26.05
C LEU A 99 7.04 7.85 -27.10
N TRP A 100 5.86 7.33 -26.80
CA TRP A 100 4.63 7.49 -27.59
C TRP A 100 3.59 8.22 -26.77
N GLN A 101 3.02 9.27 -27.30
CA GLN A 101 1.92 9.96 -26.64
C GLN A 101 0.60 9.23 -26.88
N LEU A 102 -0.12 8.93 -25.82
CA LEU A 102 -1.48 8.41 -25.83
C LEU A 102 -2.43 9.40 -25.14
N SER A 103 -3.34 10.00 -25.89
CA SER A 103 -4.46 10.73 -25.29
C SER A 103 -5.47 9.73 -24.74
N LEU A 104 -5.87 9.94 -23.47
CA LEU A 104 -6.87 9.09 -22.82
C LEU A 104 -8.29 9.44 -23.30
N GLY A 105 -9.21 8.49 -23.10
CA GLY A 105 -10.58 8.57 -23.57
C GLY A 105 -10.80 7.94 -24.95
N ALA A 106 -12.06 7.75 -25.31
CA ALA A 106 -12.46 6.99 -26.51
C ALA A 106 -11.87 7.56 -27.80
N MET A 107 -11.83 8.88 -27.95
CA MET A 107 -11.28 9.54 -29.13
C MET A 107 -9.75 9.37 -29.24
N GLY A 108 -9.02 9.49 -28.13
CA GLY A 108 -7.58 9.28 -28.10
C GLY A 108 -7.21 7.84 -28.47
N ILE A 109 -7.90 6.88 -27.86
CA ILE A 109 -7.70 5.44 -28.15
C ILE A 109 -8.05 5.12 -29.61
N SER A 110 -9.12 5.70 -30.16
CA SER A 110 -9.52 5.45 -31.56
C SER A 110 -8.52 5.95 -32.58
N ARG A 111 -7.71 6.97 -32.25
CA ARG A 111 -6.75 7.62 -33.14
C ARG A 111 -5.29 7.22 -32.93
N THR A 112 -4.97 6.49 -31.85
CA THR A 112 -3.57 6.14 -31.57
C THR A 112 -2.97 5.22 -32.62
N LYS A 113 -1.70 5.43 -32.95
CA LYS A 113 -0.93 4.54 -33.83
C LYS A 113 -0.28 3.35 -33.10
N LEU A 114 -0.34 3.36 -31.76
CA LEU A 114 0.21 2.29 -30.91
C LEU A 114 -0.57 0.98 -31.01
N LEU A 115 -1.83 1.06 -31.43
CA LEU A 115 -2.75 -0.06 -31.48
C LEU A 115 -3.26 -0.31 -32.88
N SER A 116 -3.41 -1.57 -33.26
CA SER A 116 -4.13 -1.96 -34.45
C SER A 116 -5.61 -1.54 -34.37
N PRO A 117 -6.34 -1.37 -35.49
CA PRO A 117 -7.78 -1.06 -35.46
C PRO A 117 -8.59 -2.07 -34.64
N ARG A 118 -8.25 -3.35 -34.72
CA ARG A 118 -8.88 -4.42 -33.92
C ARG A 118 -8.60 -4.25 -32.42
N SER A 119 -7.37 -3.92 -32.05
CA SER A 119 -6.96 -3.72 -30.68
C SER A 119 -7.58 -2.46 -30.05
N ARG A 120 -7.75 -1.39 -30.82
CA ARG A 120 -8.50 -0.20 -30.38
C ARG A 120 -9.94 -0.55 -30.01
N ALA A 121 -10.65 -1.27 -30.90
CA ALA A 121 -12.01 -1.74 -30.63
C ALA A 121 -12.05 -2.66 -29.40
N ARG A 122 -11.05 -3.53 -29.22
CA ARG A 122 -10.94 -4.42 -28.05
C ARG A 122 -10.78 -3.65 -26.75
N ILE A 123 -9.85 -2.69 -26.69
CA ILE A 123 -9.65 -1.85 -25.47
C ILE A 123 -10.90 -1.04 -25.16
N LEU A 124 -11.54 -0.40 -26.16
CA LEU A 124 -12.78 0.35 -25.95
C LEU A 124 -13.89 -0.57 -25.41
N GLY A 125 -14.02 -1.77 -25.96
CA GLY A 125 -14.97 -2.77 -25.46
C GLY A 125 -14.67 -3.25 -24.03
N LEU A 126 -13.39 -3.40 -23.66
CA LEU A 126 -12.98 -3.75 -22.31
C LEU A 126 -13.32 -2.60 -21.33
N LEU A 127 -12.97 -1.36 -21.65
CA LEU A 127 -13.25 -0.20 -20.81
C LEU A 127 -14.76 -0.01 -20.59
N ALA A 128 -15.60 -0.22 -21.62
CA ALA A 128 -17.06 -0.14 -21.50
C ALA A 128 -17.64 -1.23 -20.59
N ARG A 129 -17.04 -2.43 -20.58
CA ARG A 129 -17.49 -3.57 -19.77
C ARG A 129 -16.89 -3.61 -18.37
N MET A 130 -15.75 -2.95 -18.15
CA MET A 130 -14.98 -3.00 -16.91
C MET A 130 -15.83 -2.73 -15.66
N PRO A 131 -16.67 -1.69 -15.60
CA PRO A 131 -17.49 -1.40 -14.41
C PRO A 131 -18.43 -2.55 -14.02
N HIS A 132 -18.90 -3.32 -15.01
CA HIS A 132 -19.88 -4.40 -14.83
C HIS A 132 -19.25 -5.80 -14.83
N MET A 133 -17.92 -5.88 -14.95
CA MET A 133 -17.20 -7.14 -15.00
C MET A 133 -17.24 -7.85 -13.65
N LYS A 134 -17.73 -9.09 -13.63
CA LYS A 134 -17.70 -9.98 -12.46
C LYS A 134 -16.33 -10.62 -12.35
N THR A 135 -15.46 -10.03 -11.57
CA THR A 135 -14.04 -10.39 -11.45
C THR A 135 -13.83 -11.68 -10.67
N GLU A 136 -14.82 -12.06 -9.84
CA GLU A 136 -14.83 -13.33 -9.08
C GLU A 136 -14.71 -14.57 -9.98
N ARG A 137 -15.09 -14.45 -11.25
CA ARG A 137 -14.97 -15.53 -12.25
C ARG A 137 -13.54 -15.85 -12.64
N PHE A 138 -12.62 -14.95 -12.33
CA PHE A 138 -11.21 -15.06 -12.69
C PHE A 138 -10.32 -15.37 -11.48
N VAL A 139 -10.93 -15.60 -10.32
CA VAL A 139 -10.22 -16.09 -9.13
C VAL A 139 -9.62 -17.46 -9.43
N GLY A 140 -8.34 -17.62 -9.12
CA GLY A 140 -7.57 -18.82 -9.42
C GLY A 140 -6.95 -18.86 -10.83
N THR A 141 -7.30 -17.91 -11.72
CA THR A 141 -6.63 -17.70 -13.00
C THR A 141 -5.49 -16.72 -12.79
N THR A 142 -4.31 -17.00 -13.35
CA THR A 142 -3.19 -16.05 -13.28
C THR A 142 -3.42 -14.86 -14.23
N TRP A 143 -2.85 -13.71 -13.90
CA TRP A 143 -2.90 -12.55 -14.79
C TRP A 143 -2.30 -12.83 -16.15
N GLN A 144 -1.24 -13.62 -16.21
CA GLN A 144 -0.61 -14.07 -17.47
C GLN A 144 -1.56 -14.92 -18.32
N GLU A 145 -2.27 -15.88 -17.73
CA GLU A 145 -3.25 -16.71 -18.43
C GLU A 145 -4.42 -15.86 -18.96
N TRP A 146 -4.89 -14.91 -18.17
CA TRP A 146 -5.96 -14.02 -18.58
C TRP A 146 -5.52 -13.12 -19.75
N LEU A 147 -4.30 -12.57 -19.71
CA LEU A 147 -3.72 -11.77 -20.80
C LEU A 147 -3.46 -12.59 -22.08
N GLY A 148 -3.18 -13.88 -21.96
CA GLY A 148 -2.95 -14.77 -23.11
C GLY A 148 -4.13 -14.86 -24.08
N ASN A 149 -5.32 -14.41 -23.67
CA ASN A 149 -6.50 -14.33 -24.53
C ASN A 149 -6.63 -12.97 -25.26
N GLU A 150 -5.71 -12.04 -25.03
CA GLU A 150 -5.73 -10.71 -25.63
C GLU A 150 -4.64 -10.57 -26.72
N PRO A 151 -4.84 -9.71 -27.72
CA PRO A 151 -3.75 -9.33 -28.64
C PRO A 151 -2.57 -8.72 -27.89
N ASP A 152 -1.33 -8.96 -28.35
CA ASP A 152 -0.10 -8.57 -27.66
C ASP A 152 -0.03 -7.07 -27.30
N ASP A 153 -0.50 -6.21 -28.21
CA ASP A 153 -0.53 -4.77 -28.00
C ASP A 153 -1.57 -4.35 -26.94
N VAL A 154 -2.69 -5.08 -26.85
CA VAL A 154 -3.69 -4.93 -25.78
C VAL A 154 -3.15 -5.45 -24.46
N ALA A 155 -2.56 -6.66 -24.47
CA ALA A 155 -1.96 -7.28 -23.30
C ALA A 155 -0.87 -6.39 -22.69
N GLY A 156 -0.01 -5.78 -23.50
CA GLY A 156 1.03 -4.85 -23.06
C GLY A 156 0.47 -3.64 -22.31
N ILE A 157 -0.60 -3.02 -22.82
CA ILE A 157 -1.26 -1.89 -22.16
C ILE A 157 -1.93 -2.31 -20.86
N LEU A 158 -2.62 -3.44 -20.83
CA LEU A 158 -3.28 -3.93 -19.62
C LEU A 158 -2.27 -4.33 -18.55
N ARG A 159 -1.17 -4.98 -18.93
CA ARG A 159 -0.04 -5.29 -18.07
C ARG A 159 0.52 -4.03 -17.39
N MET A 160 0.76 -2.99 -18.17
CA MET A 160 1.25 -1.71 -17.70
C MET A 160 0.31 -1.08 -16.67
N PHE A 161 -0.99 -1.03 -16.93
CA PHE A 161 -1.96 -0.44 -16.02
C PHE A 161 -2.12 -1.25 -14.73
N VAL A 162 -2.20 -2.58 -14.81
CA VAL A 162 -2.30 -3.44 -13.63
C VAL A 162 -1.03 -3.33 -12.80
N ARG A 163 0.14 -3.37 -13.42
CA ARG A 163 1.43 -3.19 -12.75
C ARG A 163 1.48 -1.87 -11.96
N THR A 164 0.98 -0.79 -12.55
CA THR A 164 0.92 0.52 -11.88
C THR A 164 -0.11 0.53 -10.75
N ALA A 165 -1.27 -0.08 -10.95
CA ALA A 165 -2.35 -0.09 -9.94
C ALA A 165 -2.04 -1.01 -8.75
N THR A 166 -1.26 -2.08 -8.95
CA THR A 166 -0.95 -3.07 -7.91
C THR A 166 0.47 -2.96 -7.37
N TYR A 167 1.33 -2.18 -8.04
CA TYR A 167 2.79 -2.16 -7.86
C TYR A 167 3.45 -3.54 -8.07
N GLY A 168 2.72 -4.48 -8.66
CA GLY A 168 3.14 -5.87 -8.88
C GLY A 168 3.57 -6.16 -10.31
N ASN A 169 4.64 -6.93 -10.47
CA ASN A 169 5.13 -7.41 -11.77
C ASN A 169 5.38 -8.92 -11.71
N ALA A 170 4.38 -9.67 -11.20
CA ALA A 170 4.42 -11.12 -10.98
C ALA A 170 3.24 -11.80 -11.71
N GLU A 171 3.11 -11.56 -13.02
CA GLU A 171 1.93 -11.97 -13.82
C GLU A 171 1.66 -13.48 -13.79
N ALA A 172 2.70 -14.31 -13.72
CA ALA A 172 2.57 -15.77 -13.69
C ALA A 172 1.99 -16.30 -12.37
N ARG A 173 1.92 -15.46 -11.34
CA ARG A 173 1.42 -15.84 -10.00
C ARG A 173 0.24 -14.99 -9.54
N PHE A 174 0.13 -13.74 -10.03
CA PHE A 174 -0.88 -12.77 -9.60
C PHE A 174 -2.28 -13.20 -10.05
N ASP A 175 -3.27 -13.12 -9.17
CA ASP A 175 -4.66 -13.45 -9.45
C ASP A 175 -5.32 -12.43 -10.37
N ALA A 176 -5.93 -12.89 -11.48
CA ALA A 176 -6.55 -12.03 -12.46
C ALA A 176 -7.80 -11.31 -11.93
N GLY A 177 -8.58 -11.96 -11.07
CA GLY A 177 -9.72 -11.34 -10.41
C GLY A 177 -9.28 -10.15 -9.57
N ALA A 178 -8.26 -10.32 -8.73
CA ALA A 178 -7.69 -9.27 -7.90
C ALA A 178 -7.03 -8.15 -8.73
N ALA A 179 -6.35 -8.50 -9.84
CA ALA A 179 -5.76 -7.52 -10.76
C ALA A 179 -6.82 -6.61 -11.38
N LEU A 180 -7.91 -7.21 -11.86
CA LEU A 180 -9.03 -6.49 -12.47
C LEU A 180 -9.79 -5.64 -11.43
N ASP A 181 -9.98 -6.12 -10.22
CA ASP A 181 -10.60 -5.33 -9.14
C ASP A 181 -9.76 -4.10 -8.80
N GLN A 182 -8.45 -4.24 -8.69
CA GLN A 182 -7.57 -3.11 -8.44
C GLN A 182 -7.55 -2.12 -9.61
N LEU A 183 -7.61 -2.61 -10.84
CA LEU A 183 -7.71 -1.76 -12.02
C LEU A 183 -9.05 -0.98 -12.03
N LYS A 184 -10.17 -1.64 -11.72
CA LYS A 184 -11.48 -0.97 -11.57
C LYS A 184 -11.43 0.12 -10.50
N LEU A 185 -10.74 -0.14 -9.39
CA LEU A 185 -10.54 0.82 -8.32
C LEU A 185 -9.72 2.02 -8.79
N ALA A 186 -8.59 1.78 -9.46
CA ALA A 186 -7.73 2.82 -10.00
C ALA A 186 -8.45 3.73 -11.02
N LEU A 187 -9.31 3.17 -11.85
CA LEU A 187 -10.11 3.93 -12.82
C LEU A 187 -11.13 4.88 -12.17
N ARG A 188 -11.44 4.72 -10.89
CA ARG A 188 -12.30 5.64 -10.12
C ARG A 188 -11.54 6.84 -9.57
N GLY A 189 -10.24 6.91 -9.81
CA GLY A 189 -9.38 8.04 -9.50
C GLY A 189 -8.49 7.82 -8.28
N VAL A 190 -7.39 8.56 -8.28
CA VAL A 190 -6.42 8.61 -7.19
C VAL A 190 -6.08 10.05 -6.85
N ARG A 191 -5.64 10.30 -5.62
CA ARG A 191 -5.18 11.60 -5.15
C ARG A 191 -3.71 11.48 -4.70
N TYR A 192 -2.88 12.45 -5.10
CA TYR A 192 -1.60 12.70 -4.46
C TYR A 192 -1.85 13.67 -3.30
N VAL A 193 -1.34 13.33 -2.12
CA VAL A 193 -1.67 14.02 -0.88
C VAL A 193 -0.69 15.18 -0.64
N ASP A 194 -1.23 16.37 -0.35
CA ASP A 194 -0.45 17.55 0.00
C ASP A 194 0.40 17.28 1.24
N HIS A 195 1.65 17.73 1.22
CA HIS A 195 2.66 17.54 2.28
C HIS A 195 3.02 16.07 2.55
N GLY A 196 2.51 15.13 1.73
CA GLY A 196 2.79 13.70 1.79
C GLY A 196 1.87 12.90 2.70
N TRP A 197 2.07 11.60 2.71
CA TRP A 197 1.21 10.65 3.45
C TRP A 197 1.36 10.74 4.97
N GLN A 198 2.41 11.40 5.47
CA GLN A 198 2.53 11.70 6.90
C GLN A 198 1.33 12.50 7.41
N THR A 199 0.69 13.34 6.58
CA THR A 199 -0.52 14.08 6.98
C THR A 199 -1.69 13.16 7.32
N ILE A 200 -1.83 12.01 6.64
CA ILE A 200 -2.81 10.98 6.99
C ILE A 200 -2.44 10.34 8.33
N VAL A 201 -1.18 9.99 8.51
CA VAL A 201 -0.64 9.42 9.76
C VAL A 201 -0.90 10.36 10.93
N ASP A 202 -0.55 11.63 10.78
CA ASP A 202 -0.69 12.65 11.82
C ASP A 202 -2.16 12.89 12.17
N SER A 203 -3.07 12.87 11.18
CA SER A 203 -4.51 13.02 11.40
C SER A 203 -5.08 11.83 12.19
N LEU A 204 -4.70 10.60 11.82
CA LEU A 204 -5.10 9.39 12.55
C LEU A 204 -4.56 9.39 13.97
N LEU A 205 -3.30 9.78 14.15
CA LEU A 205 -2.64 9.86 15.45
C LEU A 205 -3.29 10.92 16.35
N ALA A 206 -3.53 12.11 15.81
CA ALA A 206 -4.21 13.18 16.53
C ALA A 206 -5.63 12.77 16.97
N ARG A 207 -6.38 12.10 16.08
CA ARG A 207 -7.69 11.53 16.41
C ARG A 207 -7.59 10.52 17.53
N PHE A 208 -6.65 9.57 17.46
CA PHE A 208 -6.44 8.55 18.47
C PHE A 208 -6.13 9.15 19.85
N VAL A 209 -5.19 10.10 19.91
CA VAL A 209 -4.81 10.80 21.15
C VAL A 209 -5.99 11.62 21.71
N SER A 210 -6.78 12.29 20.84
CA SER A 210 -7.96 13.04 21.28
C SER A 210 -9.04 12.18 21.92
N LEU A 211 -9.05 10.88 21.62
CA LEU A 211 -9.93 9.87 22.24
C LEU A 211 -9.35 9.26 23.54
N GLY A 212 -8.21 9.77 24.02
CA GLY A 212 -7.54 9.27 25.22
C GLY A 212 -6.59 8.09 24.97
N GLY A 213 -6.29 7.77 23.72
CA GLY A 213 -5.33 6.73 23.37
C GLY A 213 -3.90 7.10 23.78
N THR A 214 -3.13 6.11 24.19
CA THR A 214 -1.71 6.26 24.57
C THR A 214 -0.79 5.75 23.45
N VAL A 215 0.23 6.54 23.09
CA VAL A 215 1.23 6.18 22.09
C VAL A 215 2.59 5.97 22.76
N ARG A 216 3.27 4.89 22.38
CA ARG A 216 4.65 4.58 22.76
C ARG A 216 5.48 4.34 21.49
N SER A 217 6.17 5.36 21.02
CA SER A 217 7.15 5.26 19.93
C SER A 217 8.55 5.00 20.47
N GLY A 218 9.43 4.42 19.62
CA GLY A 218 10.76 4.01 20.05
C GLY A 218 10.78 2.77 20.95
N CYS A 219 9.65 2.09 21.11
CA CYS A 219 9.46 0.94 21.99
C CYS A 219 9.34 -0.36 21.16
N THR A 220 10.34 -1.20 21.22
CA THR A 220 10.36 -2.46 20.47
C THR A 220 9.57 -3.53 21.21
N VAL A 221 8.63 -4.18 20.53
CA VAL A 221 7.95 -5.39 21.00
C VAL A 221 8.85 -6.58 20.74
N LEU A 222 9.16 -7.33 21.79
CA LEU A 222 10.05 -8.49 21.78
C LEU A 222 9.28 -9.81 21.62
N ALA A 223 8.13 -9.92 22.29
CA ALA A 223 7.27 -11.10 22.22
C ALA A 223 5.79 -10.74 22.45
N ILE A 224 4.90 -11.57 21.93
CA ILE A 224 3.45 -11.58 22.25
C ILE A 224 3.17 -12.96 22.85
N GLY A 225 2.81 -12.98 24.13
CA GLY A 225 2.36 -14.18 24.85
C GLY A 225 0.85 -14.22 25.01
N ALA A 226 0.28 -15.41 25.04
CA ALA A 226 -1.16 -15.63 25.22
C ALA A 226 -1.36 -16.82 26.16
N ASP A 227 -1.19 -16.59 27.47
CA ASP A 227 -1.55 -17.58 28.50
C ASP A 227 -2.99 -17.33 28.99
N SER A 228 -3.17 -16.85 30.21
CA SER A 228 -4.49 -16.45 30.74
C SER A 228 -4.94 -15.06 30.27
N ASP A 229 -3.98 -14.16 30.02
CA ASP A 229 -4.13 -12.84 29.44
C ASP A 229 -3.15 -12.66 28.29
N VAL A 230 -3.50 -11.86 27.31
CA VAL A 230 -2.56 -11.51 26.25
C VAL A 230 -1.61 -10.44 26.76
N ALA A 231 -0.31 -10.69 26.68
CA ALA A 231 0.70 -9.78 27.12
C ALA A 231 1.74 -9.52 26.04
N VAL A 232 2.21 -8.29 25.98
CA VAL A 232 3.25 -7.85 25.04
C VAL A 232 4.50 -7.51 25.84
N GLU A 233 5.60 -8.23 25.57
CA GLU A 233 6.91 -7.91 26.14
C GLU A 233 7.55 -6.77 25.33
N THR A 234 8.02 -5.75 26.02
CA THR A 234 8.61 -4.56 25.41
C THR A 234 10.03 -4.29 25.94
N SER A 235 10.82 -3.60 25.13
CA SER A 235 12.22 -3.29 25.42
C SER A 235 12.45 -2.27 26.54
N ASP A 236 11.43 -1.47 26.89
CA ASP A 236 11.54 -0.33 27.80
C ASP A 236 10.81 -0.53 29.13
N VAL A 237 9.56 -1.01 29.10
CA VAL A 237 8.71 -1.09 30.31
C VAL A 237 8.40 -2.54 30.73
N GLY A 238 8.99 -3.52 30.08
CA GLY A 238 8.72 -4.94 30.32
C GLY A 238 7.35 -5.35 29.76
N MET A 239 6.47 -5.94 30.60
CA MET A 239 5.19 -6.49 30.14
C MET A 239 4.08 -5.43 30.11
N VAL A 240 3.36 -5.37 29.00
CA VAL A 240 2.13 -4.61 28.81
C VAL A 240 0.98 -5.60 28.64
N ALA A 241 0.11 -5.69 29.65
CA ALA A 241 -1.02 -6.59 29.63
C ALA A 241 -2.23 -5.96 28.94
N GLY A 242 -2.98 -6.76 28.18
CA GLY A 242 -4.24 -6.37 27.56
C GLY A 242 -5.22 -7.54 27.52
N ALA A 243 -6.50 -7.24 27.34
CA ALA A 243 -7.49 -8.27 27.07
C ALA A 243 -7.40 -8.77 25.60
N ALA A 244 -6.91 -7.90 24.70
CA ALA A 244 -6.64 -8.27 23.31
C ALA A 244 -5.40 -7.56 22.77
N VAL A 245 -4.76 -8.16 21.75
CA VAL A 245 -3.64 -7.58 20.99
C VAL A 245 -4.00 -7.54 19.50
N ILE A 246 -3.71 -6.41 18.84
CA ILE A 246 -3.79 -6.28 17.39
C ILE A 246 -2.38 -6.05 16.85
N ALA A 247 -1.87 -7.00 16.07
CA ALA A 247 -0.54 -6.92 15.46
C ALA A 247 -0.64 -6.33 14.05
N GLY A 248 -0.34 -5.03 13.91
CA GLY A 248 -0.27 -4.29 12.65
C GLY A 248 1.11 -4.38 12.00
N LEU A 249 1.65 -5.59 11.84
CA LEU A 249 3.02 -5.88 11.49
C LEU A 249 3.13 -6.56 10.10
N SER A 250 4.37 -6.61 9.55
CA SER A 250 4.65 -7.50 8.43
C SER A 250 4.58 -8.97 8.87
N PRO A 251 4.32 -9.92 7.95
CA PRO A 251 4.34 -11.34 8.28
C PRO A 251 5.61 -11.79 8.99
N ASP A 252 6.79 -11.39 8.48
CA ASP A 252 8.08 -11.75 9.06
C ASP A 252 8.28 -11.21 10.48
N ALA A 253 7.85 -9.98 10.72
CA ALA A 253 7.94 -9.37 12.05
C ALA A 253 6.99 -10.08 13.03
N PHE A 254 5.78 -10.39 12.57
CA PHE A 254 4.80 -11.10 13.37
C PHE A 254 5.30 -12.50 13.77
N GLU A 255 5.73 -13.31 12.79
CA GLU A 255 6.25 -14.67 13.05
C GLU A 255 7.45 -14.67 14.01
N ARG A 256 8.33 -13.66 13.90
CA ARG A 256 9.50 -13.53 14.77
C ARG A 256 9.15 -13.28 16.23
N ILE A 257 8.15 -12.41 16.51
CA ILE A 257 7.80 -12.02 17.87
C ILE A 257 6.79 -12.96 18.53
N THR A 258 6.07 -13.77 17.75
CA THR A 258 5.12 -14.75 18.30
C THR A 258 5.65 -16.18 18.29
N GLY A 259 6.68 -16.46 17.48
CA GLY A 259 7.11 -17.84 17.19
C GLY A 259 6.11 -18.65 16.40
N THR A 260 5.01 -18.05 15.94
CA THR A 260 3.90 -18.71 15.25
C THR A 260 3.97 -18.49 13.75
N THR A 261 4.04 -19.57 12.97
CA THR A 261 4.00 -19.50 11.51
C THR A 261 2.59 -19.23 11.01
N ILE A 262 2.47 -18.29 10.08
CA ILE A 262 1.19 -17.96 9.43
C ILE A 262 0.82 -19.08 8.45
N ALA A 263 -0.30 -19.76 8.69
CA ALA A 263 -0.77 -20.84 7.84
C ALA A 263 -0.98 -20.37 6.38
N GLY A 264 -0.53 -21.19 5.42
CA GLY A 264 -0.69 -20.90 3.99
C GLY A 264 0.24 -19.80 3.45
N ARG A 265 1.18 -19.27 4.25
CA ARG A 265 2.08 -18.18 3.82
C ARG A 265 2.87 -18.52 2.55
N GLY A 266 3.34 -19.77 2.40
CA GLY A 266 4.10 -20.21 1.21
C GLY A 266 3.27 -20.24 -0.08
N GLU A 267 1.94 -20.35 0.02
CA GLU A 267 1.01 -20.34 -1.10
C GLU A 267 0.57 -18.93 -1.47
N GLN A 268 0.60 -18.02 -0.51
CA GLN A 268 0.33 -16.61 -0.72
C GLN A 268 1.48 -15.93 -1.46
N GLY A 269 1.19 -14.82 -2.12
CA GLY A 269 2.23 -14.07 -2.82
C GLY A 269 3.28 -13.51 -1.87
N SER A 270 4.53 -13.59 -2.27
CA SER A 270 5.68 -12.98 -1.59
C SER A 270 5.51 -11.45 -1.49
N PRO A 271 6.30 -10.77 -0.66
CA PRO A 271 6.38 -9.31 -0.71
C PRO A 271 6.70 -8.80 -2.11
N LEU A 272 6.04 -7.72 -2.51
CA LEU A 272 6.35 -7.02 -3.76
C LEU A 272 7.44 -5.99 -3.52
N HIS A 273 8.44 -5.99 -4.37
CA HIS A 273 9.54 -5.03 -4.30
C HIS A 273 9.60 -4.13 -5.52
N ALA A 274 10.19 -2.95 -5.35
CA ALA A 274 10.55 -2.03 -6.41
C ALA A 274 11.84 -1.29 -6.07
N ALA A 275 12.52 -0.76 -7.07
CA ALA A 275 13.50 0.28 -6.88
C ALA A 275 12.84 1.64 -7.18
N SER A 276 13.04 2.63 -6.31
CA SER A 276 12.50 3.97 -6.44
C SER A 276 13.61 5.00 -6.54
N LEU A 277 13.41 5.98 -7.42
CA LEU A 277 14.24 7.16 -7.56
C LEU A 277 13.34 8.39 -7.51
N ASP A 278 13.53 9.23 -6.49
CA ASP A 278 12.86 10.52 -6.40
C ASP A 278 13.82 11.62 -6.81
N LEU A 279 13.36 12.54 -7.66
CA LEU A 279 14.12 13.70 -8.15
C LEU A 279 13.42 15.00 -7.73
N ALA A 280 14.06 15.80 -6.90
CA ALA A 280 13.68 17.16 -6.63
C ALA A 280 14.21 18.06 -7.74
N LEU A 281 13.34 18.84 -8.36
CA LEU A 281 13.66 19.63 -9.55
C LEU A 281 13.51 21.13 -9.28
N SER A 282 14.40 21.91 -9.88
CA SER A 282 14.37 23.40 -9.85
C SER A 282 13.17 24.00 -10.57
N ARG A 283 12.46 23.21 -11.37
CA ARG A 283 11.25 23.61 -12.10
C ARG A 283 10.22 22.47 -12.15
N ALA A 284 8.95 22.82 -12.33
CA ALA A 284 7.88 21.86 -12.46
C ALA A 284 8.06 20.95 -13.69
N HIS A 285 7.69 19.68 -13.53
CA HIS A 285 7.61 18.69 -14.62
C HIS A 285 6.17 18.15 -14.70
N SER A 286 5.67 17.87 -15.92
CA SER A 286 4.27 17.44 -16.11
C SER A 286 4.11 16.12 -16.85
N GLY A 287 5.17 15.53 -17.35
CA GLY A 287 5.10 14.30 -18.15
C GLY A 287 5.00 13.05 -17.26
N ILE A 288 3.94 12.25 -17.40
CA ILE A 288 3.86 10.90 -16.83
C ILE A 288 4.38 9.92 -17.88
N VAL A 289 5.21 8.95 -17.48
CA VAL A 289 5.69 7.89 -18.38
C VAL A 289 5.35 6.53 -17.79
N PHE A 290 4.77 5.67 -18.62
CA PHE A 290 4.52 4.26 -18.32
C PHE A 290 5.29 3.37 -19.30
N GLY A 291 6.05 2.41 -18.79
CA GLY A 291 6.69 1.38 -19.60
C GLY A 291 5.71 0.29 -20.02
N ILE A 292 5.57 0.02 -21.32
CA ILE A 292 4.76 -1.12 -21.83
C ILE A 292 5.57 -2.40 -21.75
N ASP A 293 6.69 -2.44 -22.40
CA ASP A 293 7.63 -3.56 -22.51
C ASP A 293 8.62 -3.63 -21.35
N GLU A 294 8.94 -2.50 -20.73
CA GLU A 294 9.78 -2.43 -19.55
C GLU A 294 8.97 -2.11 -18.29
N PRO A 295 9.33 -2.70 -17.13
CA PRO A 295 8.63 -2.45 -15.87
C PRO A 295 9.04 -1.12 -15.23
N LEU A 296 8.88 -0.02 -15.97
CA LEU A 296 9.27 1.32 -15.58
C LEU A 296 8.08 2.26 -15.46
N TYR A 297 8.21 3.23 -14.57
CA TYR A 297 7.21 4.27 -14.32
C TYR A 297 7.89 5.56 -13.92
N LEU A 298 7.33 6.69 -14.36
CA LEU A 298 7.69 8.03 -13.93
C LEU A 298 6.43 8.86 -13.74
N SER A 299 6.30 9.52 -12.61
CA SER A 299 5.19 10.43 -12.33
C SER A 299 5.64 11.69 -11.59
N PRO A 300 5.24 12.86 -12.07
CA PRO A 300 5.36 14.09 -11.29
C PRO A 300 4.32 14.08 -10.16
N HIS A 301 4.80 14.19 -8.94
CA HIS A 301 3.96 14.32 -7.75
C HIS A 301 3.76 15.78 -7.34
N ALA A 302 4.76 16.64 -7.53
CA ALA A 302 4.60 18.08 -7.50
C ALA A 302 4.79 18.65 -8.92
N PRO A 303 3.97 19.61 -9.35
CA PRO A 303 3.04 20.45 -8.56
C PRO A 303 1.62 19.88 -8.39
N VAL A 304 1.34 18.62 -8.73
CA VAL A 304 0.02 18.00 -8.58
C VAL A 304 -0.45 18.05 -7.14
N ALA A 305 0.45 17.76 -6.20
CA ALA A 305 0.27 17.98 -4.77
C ALA A 305 1.39 18.91 -4.25
N LYS A 306 1.17 19.53 -3.10
CA LYS A 306 2.13 20.42 -2.44
C LYS A 306 3.25 19.63 -1.77
N LEU A 307 4.14 19.06 -2.61
CA LEU A 307 5.27 18.24 -2.16
C LEU A 307 6.62 18.91 -2.44
N ALA A 308 6.63 20.09 -3.06
CA ALA A 308 7.80 20.88 -3.38
C ALA A 308 7.51 22.36 -3.12
N PRO A 309 8.52 23.20 -2.98
CA PRO A 309 8.36 24.66 -2.99
C PRO A 309 7.71 25.14 -4.30
N ASP A 310 7.08 26.30 -4.28
CA ASP A 310 6.40 26.87 -5.44
C ASP A 310 7.35 27.00 -6.64
N GLY A 311 6.86 26.61 -7.81
CA GLY A 311 7.64 26.62 -9.05
C GLY A 311 8.58 25.41 -9.25
N HIS A 312 8.80 24.61 -8.20
CA HIS A 312 9.64 23.42 -8.24
C HIS A 312 8.85 22.16 -8.59
N GLY A 313 9.56 21.06 -8.88
CA GLY A 313 8.99 19.75 -9.15
C GLY A 313 9.51 18.67 -8.23
N LEU A 314 8.67 17.69 -7.96
CA LEU A 314 9.09 16.43 -7.37
C LEU A 314 8.55 15.29 -8.24
N VAL A 315 9.47 14.48 -8.77
CA VAL A 315 9.16 13.38 -9.67
C VAL A 315 9.62 12.08 -9.05
N SER A 316 8.72 11.08 -9.02
CA SER A 316 9.03 9.73 -8.56
C SER A 316 9.13 8.78 -9.75
N LEU A 317 10.20 8.00 -9.79
CA LEU A 317 10.43 6.95 -10.76
C LEU A 317 10.45 5.59 -10.07
N LEU A 318 9.91 4.58 -10.72
CA LEU A 318 9.93 3.18 -10.25
C LEU A 318 10.46 2.24 -11.32
N ARG A 319 11.20 1.24 -10.87
CA ARG A 319 11.38 -0.03 -11.58
C ARG A 319 10.72 -1.12 -10.74
N TYR A 320 9.63 -1.68 -11.23
CA TYR A 320 8.95 -2.81 -10.60
C TYR A 320 9.86 -4.05 -10.67
N ALA A 321 10.04 -4.74 -9.56
CA ALA A 321 10.88 -5.93 -9.53
C ALA A 321 10.24 -7.09 -10.31
N PRO A 322 11.01 -7.84 -11.10
CA PRO A 322 10.53 -9.05 -11.74
C PRO A 322 10.00 -10.03 -10.69
N ASP A 323 8.87 -10.65 -10.95
CA ASP A 323 8.21 -11.63 -10.08
C ASP A 323 8.02 -11.19 -8.60
N GLY A 324 8.15 -9.88 -8.34
CA GLY A 324 8.08 -9.30 -7.01
C GLY A 324 9.37 -9.44 -6.20
N GLU A 325 10.36 -10.17 -6.68
CA GLU A 325 11.62 -10.42 -5.96
C GLU A 325 12.48 -9.15 -5.87
N PRO A 326 13.18 -8.91 -4.74
CA PRO A 326 14.02 -7.73 -4.61
C PRO A 326 15.19 -7.78 -5.60
N PRO A 327 15.58 -6.63 -6.18
CA PRO A 327 16.79 -6.55 -6.99
C PRO A 327 18.01 -7.03 -6.20
N GLU A 328 18.98 -7.67 -6.85
CA GLU A 328 20.22 -8.07 -6.20
C GLU A 328 21.02 -6.85 -5.69
N ALA A 329 21.77 -7.04 -4.61
CA ALA A 329 22.54 -5.94 -4.02
C ALA A 329 23.58 -5.37 -5.00
N GLY A 330 24.11 -6.20 -5.91
CA GLY A 330 25.08 -5.81 -6.94
C GLY A 330 24.49 -4.93 -8.05
N ASP A 331 23.17 -4.89 -8.22
CA ASP A 331 22.48 -4.22 -9.33
C ASP A 331 22.21 -2.73 -9.09
N VAL A 332 22.62 -2.17 -7.97
CA VAL A 332 22.33 -0.76 -7.57
C VAL A 332 22.61 0.23 -8.70
N GLN A 333 23.82 0.18 -9.28
CA GLN A 333 24.24 1.13 -10.32
C GLN A 333 23.45 0.93 -11.61
N SER A 334 23.24 -0.31 -12.03
CA SER A 334 22.48 -0.65 -13.23
C SER A 334 21.03 -0.18 -13.13
N VAL A 335 20.35 -0.50 -12.03
CA VAL A 335 18.94 -0.13 -11.81
C VAL A 335 18.78 1.39 -11.68
N ARG A 336 19.64 2.06 -10.90
CA ARG A 336 19.63 3.51 -10.77
C ARG A 336 19.91 4.20 -12.10
N GLY A 337 20.91 3.71 -12.87
CA GLY A 337 21.23 4.22 -14.20
C GLY A 337 20.05 4.10 -15.17
N ARG A 338 19.29 2.99 -15.10
CA ARG A 338 18.09 2.82 -15.94
C ARG A 338 16.97 3.81 -15.59
N LEU A 339 16.76 4.10 -14.30
CA LEU A 339 15.81 5.11 -13.84
C LEU A 339 16.26 6.54 -14.26
N ARG A 340 17.54 6.84 -14.19
CA ARG A 340 18.09 8.11 -14.67
C ARG A 340 17.93 8.25 -16.20
N ALA A 341 18.16 7.19 -16.95
CA ALA A 341 17.93 7.19 -18.40
C ALA A 341 16.44 7.48 -18.73
N LEU A 342 15.50 6.92 -17.96
CA LEU A 342 14.07 7.22 -18.11
C LEU A 342 13.77 8.70 -17.83
N ALA A 343 14.38 9.30 -16.80
CA ALA A 343 14.23 10.71 -16.49
C ALA A 343 14.73 11.60 -17.66
N THR A 344 15.89 11.27 -18.23
CA THR A 344 16.45 11.97 -19.39
C THR A 344 15.53 11.86 -20.62
N MET A 345 15.00 10.65 -20.88
CA MET A 345 14.03 10.43 -21.97
C MET A 345 12.73 11.24 -21.77
N ALA A 346 12.32 11.45 -20.53
CA ALA A 346 11.17 12.29 -20.18
C ALA A 346 11.49 13.80 -20.24
N GLY A 347 12.71 14.21 -20.61
CA GLY A 347 13.12 15.60 -20.75
C GLY A 347 13.63 16.24 -19.47
N ILE A 348 13.93 15.46 -18.44
CA ILE A 348 14.59 15.96 -17.22
C ILE A 348 16.10 15.98 -17.47
N VAL A 349 16.70 17.17 -17.37
CA VAL A 349 18.14 17.37 -17.54
C VAL A 349 18.84 17.47 -16.19
N ASP A 350 20.10 17.07 -16.12
CA ASP A 350 20.87 17.04 -14.86
C ASP A 350 20.94 18.41 -14.18
N ALA A 351 20.98 19.49 -14.93
CA ALA A 351 21.01 20.86 -14.41
C ALA A 351 19.72 21.24 -13.63
N ASP A 352 18.60 20.56 -13.87
CA ASP A 352 17.35 20.81 -13.15
C ASP A 352 17.28 20.02 -11.85
N ILE A 353 18.15 19.05 -11.60
CA ILE A 353 18.08 18.16 -10.44
C ILE A 353 18.81 18.80 -9.26
N LEU A 354 18.04 19.15 -8.24
CA LEU A 354 18.55 19.70 -6.99
C LEU A 354 18.98 18.60 -6.03
N HIS A 355 18.14 17.57 -5.89
CA HIS A 355 18.36 16.43 -4.99
C HIS A 355 17.88 15.15 -5.62
N GLU A 356 18.51 14.05 -5.21
CA GLU A 356 18.15 12.71 -5.59
C GLU A 356 18.04 11.82 -4.35
N ARG A 357 16.99 11.00 -4.27
CA ARG A 357 16.85 9.95 -3.26
C ARG A 357 16.58 8.62 -3.95
N TYR A 358 17.46 7.65 -3.75
CA TYR A 358 17.34 6.31 -4.32
C TYR A 358 17.09 5.26 -3.25
N GLN A 359 16.13 4.36 -3.49
CA GLN A 359 15.78 3.23 -2.65
C GLN A 359 15.81 1.95 -3.51
N HIS A 360 16.75 1.07 -3.25
CA HIS A 360 17.01 -0.09 -4.12
C HIS A 360 16.04 -1.24 -3.91
N ARG A 361 15.62 -1.49 -2.66
CA ARG A 361 14.79 -2.65 -2.24
C ARG A 361 13.59 -2.19 -1.44
N LEU A 362 12.77 -1.37 -2.06
CA LEU A 362 11.55 -0.89 -1.42
C LEU A 362 10.51 -2.01 -1.39
N VAL A 363 10.04 -2.37 -0.20
CA VAL A 363 8.85 -3.24 -0.03
C VAL A 363 7.61 -2.39 -0.26
N VAL A 364 6.93 -2.60 -1.37
CA VAL A 364 5.70 -1.85 -1.72
C VAL A 364 4.44 -2.50 -1.17
N ALA A 365 4.43 -3.84 -1.05
CA ALA A 365 3.38 -4.60 -0.38
C ALA A 365 3.98 -5.83 0.30
N ASN A 366 3.43 -6.23 1.45
CA ASN A 366 3.92 -7.43 2.17
C ASN A 366 3.44 -8.75 1.53
N SER A 367 2.45 -8.69 0.68
CA SER A 367 1.91 -9.84 -0.06
C SER A 367 1.12 -9.34 -1.26
N PHE A 368 1.04 -10.14 -2.31
CA PHE A 368 0.12 -9.95 -3.41
C PHE A 368 -0.90 -11.10 -3.47
N PRO A 369 -2.10 -10.88 -4.03
CA PRO A 369 -3.09 -11.94 -4.19
C PRO A 369 -2.60 -12.98 -5.21
N ALA A 370 -2.18 -14.16 -4.74
CA ALA A 370 -1.70 -15.23 -5.60
C ALA A 370 -2.89 -16.08 -6.12
N ALA A 371 -2.89 -16.39 -7.42
CA ALA A 371 -3.94 -17.19 -8.05
C ALA A 371 -4.10 -18.56 -7.39
N ARG A 372 -2.99 -19.25 -7.12
CA ARG A 372 -2.98 -20.58 -6.47
C ARG A 372 -3.55 -20.58 -5.06
N ALA A 373 -3.47 -19.45 -4.36
CA ALA A 373 -4.03 -19.28 -3.02
C ALA A 373 -5.51 -18.82 -3.03
N GLY A 374 -6.12 -18.67 -4.19
CA GLY A 374 -7.51 -18.17 -4.30
C GLY A 374 -7.63 -16.64 -4.27
N GLY A 375 -6.59 -15.93 -4.71
CA GLY A 375 -6.58 -14.48 -4.85
C GLY A 375 -6.69 -13.76 -3.50
N LEU A 376 -7.52 -12.71 -3.44
CA LEU A 376 -7.73 -11.94 -2.20
C LEU A 376 -8.30 -12.79 -1.07
N ARG A 377 -9.16 -13.77 -1.37
CA ARG A 377 -9.80 -14.64 -0.35
C ARG A 377 -8.83 -15.64 0.25
N GLY A 378 -7.71 -15.89 -0.38
CA GLY A 378 -6.65 -16.75 0.16
C GLY A 378 -5.78 -16.10 1.22
N ARG A 379 -5.92 -14.79 1.45
CA ARG A 379 -5.18 -14.11 2.53
C ARG A 379 -5.77 -14.48 3.90
N PRO A 380 -4.95 -14.49 4.98
CA PRO A 380 -5.43 -14.85 6.31
C PRO A 380 -6.52 -13.88 6.79
N ALA A 381 -7.51 -14.41 7.50
CA ALA A 381 -8.45 -13.59 8.24
C ALA A 381 -7.74 -12.89 9.42
N VAL A 382 -8.37 -11.87 9.99
CA VAL A 382 -7.79 -11.12 11.12
C VAL A 382 -7.61 -11.97 12.39
N ASP A 383 -8.33 -13.09 12.51
CA ASP A 383 -8.31 -14.05 13.63
C ASP A 383 -7.76 -15.43 13.22
N ALA A 384 -7.14 -15.54 12.06
CA ALA A 384 -6.70 -16.83 11.46
C ALA A 384 -5.63 -17.59 12.26
N LEU A 385 -5.04 -16.97 13.25
CA LEU A 385 -3.97 -17.57 14.06
C LEU A 385 -4.47 -18.55 15.09
N GLY A 386 -5.77 -18.57 15.39
CA GLY A 386 -6.35 -19.42 16.41
C GLY A 386 -5.87 -19.13 17.85
N ILE A 387 -5.17 -18.02 18.06
CA ILE A 387 -4.70 -17.57 19.38
C ILE A 387 -5.77 -16.64 19.95
N ALA A 388 -6.39 -17.04 21.06
CA ALA A 388 -7.43 -16.24 21.68
C ALA A 388 -6.92 -14.84 22.05
N GLY A 389 -7.65 -13.79 21.71
CA GLY A 389 -7.28 -12.41 22.00
C GLY A 389 -6.19 -11.81 21.10
N VAL A 390 -5.59 -12.56 20.16
CA VAL A 390 -4.58 -12.05 19.22
C VAL A 390 -5.16 -11.92 17.82
N PHE A 391 -5.07 -10.72 17.26
CA PHE A 391 -5.56 -10.36 15.93
C PHE A 391 -4.46 -9.79 15.08
N VAL A 392 -4.52 -9.99 13.75
CA VAL A 392 -3.56 -9.45 12.80
C VAL A 392 -4.19 -8.43 11.88
N ALA A 393 -3.41 -7.43 11.45
CA ALA A 393 -3.81 -6.43 10.48
C ALA A 393 -2.64 -6.06 9.57
N GLY A 394 -2.92 -5.72 8.32
CA GLY A 394 -1.91 -5.34 7.34
C GLY A 394 -2.42 -5.50 5.92
N ASP A 395 -1.63 -5.08 4.95
CA ASP A 395 -1.94 -5.21 3.52
C ASP A 395 -1.92 -6.66 3.00
N TRP A 396 -1.53 -7.60 3.85
CA TRP A 396 -1.49 -9.04 3.60
C TRP A 396 -2.67 -9.80 4.27
N VAL A 397 -3.57 -9.09 4.96
CA VAL A 397 -4.68 -9.65 5.76
C VAL A 397 -6.03 -9.29 5.17
N GLY A 398 -6.97 -10.22 5.21
CA GLY A 398 -8.36 -10.02 4.82
C GLY A 398 -8.63 -10.19 3.32
N PRO A 399 -9.90 -10.45 2.96
CA PRO A 399 -10.30 -10.80 1.61
C PRO A 399 -10.57 -9.60 0.69
N GLU A 400 -10.38 -8.38 1.17
CA GLU A 400 -10.78 -7.17 0.47
C GLU A 400 -9.58 -6.26 0.18
N PHE A 401 -9.65 -5.54 -0.92
CA PHE A 401 -8.69 -4.51 -1.32
C PHE A 401 -7.22 -4.97 -1.42
N GLN A 402 -6.34 -4.04 -1.76
CA GLN A 402 -4.90 -4.22 -1.79
C GLN A 402 -4.22 -2.98 -1.21
N LEU A 403 -2.91 -3.07 -0.94
CA LEU A 403 -2.08 -1.95 -0.49
C LEU A 403 -2.63 -1.28 0.80
N ALA A 404 -2.65 0.05 0.84
CA ALA A 404 -3.11 0.81 2.00
C ALA A 404 -4.61 0.61 2.31
N ASP A 405 -5.42 0.31 1.30
CA ASP A 405 -6.85 0.01 1.49
C ASP A 405 -7.05 -1.32 2.20
N ALA A 406 -6.26 -2.34 1.88
CA ALA A 406 -6.25 -3.60 2.62
C ALA A 406 -5.75 -3.42 4.06
N ALA A 407 -4.69 -2.62 4.24
CA ALA A 407 -4.19 -2.28 5.58
C ALA A 407 -5.27 -1.59 6.43
N SER A 408 -6.00 -0.64 5.85
CA SER A 408 -7.10 0.07 6.51
C SER A 408 -8.27 -0.85 6.81
N ALA A 409 -8.73 -1.65 5.84
CA ALA A 409 -9.87 -2.56 6.02
C ALA A 409 -9.58 -3.65 7.06
N SER A 410 -8.39 -4.26 7.01
CA SER A 410 -7.99 -5.25 8.00
C SER A 410 -7.79 -4.66 9.39
N GLY A 411 -7.28 -3.42 9.48
CA GLY A 411 -7.15 -2.70 10.75
C GLY A 411 -8.50 -2.46 11.42
N GLU A 412 -9.48 -1.96 10.68
CA GLU A 412 -10.84 -1.78 11.18
C GLU A 412 -11.50 -3.10 11.57
N SER A 413 -11.35 -4.14 10.76
CA SER A 413 -11.88 -5.48 11.03
C SER A 413 -11.26 -6.11 12.29
N ALA A 414 -9.94 -6.04 12.44
CA ALA A 414 -9.22 -6.52 13.62
C ALA A 414 -9.68 -5.82 14.91
N ALA A 415 -9.85 -4.48 14.84
CA ALA A 415 -10.37 -3.73 15.98
C ALA A 415 -11.78 -4.17 16.39
N ARG A 416 -12.68 -4.34 15.42
CA ARG A 416 -14.06 -4.83 15.71
C ARG A 416 -14.06 -6.21 16.36
N ARG A 417 -13.18 -7.12 15.93
CA ARG A 417 -13.01 -8.44 16.53
C ARG A 417 -12.42 -8.36 17.95
N ALA A 418 -11.42 -7.52 18.15
CA ALA A 418 -10.81 -7.29 19.46
C ALA A 418 -11.82 -6.70 20.46
N ILE A 419 -12.61 -5.70 20.06
CA ILE A 419 -13.69 -5.12 20.88
C ILE A 419 -14.70 -6.20 21.29
N ALA A 420 -15.15 -7.02 20.36
CA ALA A 420 -16.08 -8.11 20.66
C ALA A 420 -15.47 -9.16 21.61
N HIS A 421 -14.19 -9.47 21.47
CA HIS A 421 -13.46 -10.37 22.36
C HIS A 421 -13.39 -9.80 23.79
N VAL A 422 -13.01 -8.52 23.95
CA VAL A 422 -12.96 -7.83 25.24
C VAL A 422 -14.33 -7.83 25.94
N ALA A 423 -15.41 -7.54 25.21
CA ALA A 423 -16.76 -7.55 25.76
C ALA A 423 -17.16 -8.95 26.26
N ASN A 424 -16.85 -10.02 25.50
CA ASN A 424 -17.18 -11.39 25.89
C ASN A 424 -16.38 -11.87 27.11
N THR A 425 -15.10 -11.52 27.21
CA THR A 425 -14.26 -11.91 28.37
C THR A 425 -14.67 -11.19 29.64
N ALA A 426 -15.13 -9.93 29.55
CA ALA A 426 -15.66 -9.19 30.71
C ALA A 426 -16.93 -9.82 31.30
N HIS A 427 -17.76 -10.51 30.49
CA HIS A 427 -18.99 -11.18 30.96
C HIS A 427 -18.75 -12.57 31.60
N VAL A 428 -17.60 -13.20 31.35
CA VAL A 428 -17.26 -14.52 31.90
C VAL A 428 -16.59 -14.40 33.28
N GLY A 429 -16.13 -13.23 33.66
CA GLY A 429 -15.43 -12.93 34.92
C GLY A 429 -16.36 -12.41 36.06
N VAL A 430 -17.68 -12.40 35.83
CA VAL A 430 -18.72 -12.07 36.82
C VAL A 430 -19.50 -13.34 37.12
#